data_72e789152a2dc2d1c32a406720894731
#
_entry.id   72e789152a2dc2d1c32a406720894731
#
_cell.length_a   1.000
_cell.length_b   1.000
_cell.length_c   1.000
_cell.angle_alpha   90.00
_cell.angle_beta   90.00
_cell.angle_gamma   90.00
#
_symmetry.space_group_name_H-M   'P 1'
#
loop_
_entity.id
_entity.type
_entity.pdbx_description
1 polymer ?
#
loop_
_entity_poly.entity_id
_entity_poly.type
_entity_poly.pdbx_seq_one_letter_code
_entity_poly.pdbx_strand_id
1 'polypeptide(L)'
;MKEIHFKDIGNCELKPMACYIKKFNPSFYMGMHNHAYFEMMYAAKGNFNVEIMDASDQEKIRTVTVHQGELIFLDSYFFHRLQVSEEEIVIYNLELIPQMGDQEQPSIDTLFAISYVALIERTHLKVLANSANGYTVIPNLSNIDSVMREVIYAMMNTHTLLEDVCSMRAHILQLFMEISKSIAANEQYGLHYIKKIQLYIKRHFNQKISLDEIAKEVGYHKSYVAAQFKDQTGKTIMQTVNELRVSKSLQMQLYTGLPVAEIAKQVGFPSYAQMVHEFNKTVGMSPNACRRVFQNDGLDY
;
A
#
# COMPACT_ATOMS: atom_id res chain seq x y z
N MET A 1 2.33 -25.84 17.35
CA MET A 1 2.40 -25.88 15.88
C MET A 1 3.32 -24.74 15.48
N LYS A 2 4.24 -24.93 14.52
CA LYS A 2 5.12 -23.85 14.07
C LYS A 2 4.29 -22.80 13.31
N GLU A 3 4.47 -21.53 13.64
CA GLU A 3 3.82 -20.44 12.88
C GLU A 3 4.36 -20.43 11.44
N ILE A 4 3.44 -20.41 10.46
CA ILE A 4 3.77 -20.40 9.05
C ILE A 4 3.21 -19.10 8.45
N HIS A 5 4.09 -18.18 8.10
CA HIS A 5 3.75 -16.95 7.40
C HIS A 5 3.76 -17.17 5.87
N PHE A 6 3.13 -16.27 5.13
CA PHE A 6 3.02 -16.39 3.67
C PHE A 6 4.39 -16.48 2.97
N LYS A 7 5.42 -15.83 3.50
CA LYS A 7 6.82 -15.94 3.02
C LYS A 7 7.43 -17.34 3.22
N ASP A 8 6.93 -18.10 4.19
CA ASP A 8 7.46 -19.42 4.62
C ASP A 8 6.61 -20.57 4.07
N ILE A 9 5.64 -20.30 3.21
CA ILE A 9 4.63 -21.26 2.73
C ILE A 9 5.26 -22.49 2.07
N GLY A 10 6.43 -22.34 1.43
CA GLY A 10 7.21 -23.45 0.91
C GLY A 10 6.40 -24.43 0.06
N ASN A 11 6.42 -25.69 0.45
CA ASN A 11 5.67 -26.79 -0.16
C ASN A 11 4.35 -27.07 0.58
N CYS A 12 3.84 -26.11 1.37
CA CYS A 12 2.54 -26.25 2.01
C CYS A 12 1.43 -26.28 0.96
N GLU A 13 0.42 -27.04 1.24
CA GLU A 13 -0.86 -26.98 0.57
C GLU A 13 -1.70 -25.84 1.18
N LEU A 14 -2.36 -25.03 0.36
CA LEU A 14 -3.34 -24.04 0.83
C LEU A 14 -4.73 -24.66 0.84
N LYS A 15 -5.28 -24.83 2.03
CA LYS A 15 -6.65 -25.32 2.20
C LYS A 15 -7.56 -24.18 2.60
N PRO A 16 -8.72 -24.05 1.95
CA PRO A 16 -9.74 -23.10 2.38
C PRO A 16 -10.30 -23.52 3.74
N MET A 17 -10.42 -22.55 4.65
CA MET A 17 -10.99 -22.75 5.99
C MET A 17 -12.37 -22.13 6.13
N ALA A 18 -12.51 -20.87 5.73
CA ALA A 18 -13.75 -20.16 5.70
C ALA A 18 -13.86 -19.28 4.47
N CYS A 19 -15.08 -19.15 3.98
CA CYS A 19 -15.38 -18.20 2.93
C CYS A 19 -16.81 -17.71 3.07
N TYR A 20 -17.03 -16.44 2.75
CA TYR A 20 -18.39 -15.90 2.71
C TYR A 20 -18.46 -14.62 1.88
N ILE A 21 -19.68 -14.37 1.38
CA ILE A 21 -20.10 -13.06 0.91
C ILE A 21 -21.09 -12.57 1.94
N LYS A 22 -20.74 -11.51 2.65
CA LYS A 22 -21.56 -11.02 3.76
C LYS A 22 -21.79 -9.53 3.70
N LYS A 23 -23.01 -9.15 3.98
CA LYS A 23 -23.45 -7.79 4.20
C LYS A 23 -23.28 -7.46 5.68
N PHE A 24 -22.59 -6.38 5.97
CA PHE A 24 -22.43 -5.87 7.33
C PHE A 24 -23.17 -4.53 7.47
N ASN A 25 -23.88 -4.40 8.57
CA ASN A 25 -24.60 -3.18 8.91
C ASN A 25 -23.64 -2.13 9.50
N PRO A 26 -24.00 -0.85 9.46
CA PRO A 26 -23.29 0.20 10.17
C PRO A 26 -23.08 -0.15 11.64
N SER A 27 -21.95 0.31 12.19
CA SER A 27 -21.55 0.06 13.58
C SER A 27 -21.21 -1.41 13.90
N PHE A 28 -21.05 -2.27 12.90
CA PHE A 28 -20.53 -3.62 13.14
C PHE A 28 -19.09 -3.55 13.66
N TYR A 29 -18.84 -4.32 14.71
CA TYR A 29 -17.55 -4.39 15.37
C TYR A 29 -17.22 -5.85 15.70
N MET A 30 -16.02 -6.27 15.31
CA MET A 30 -15.49 -7.59 15.64
C MET A 30 -14.47 -7.46 16.76
N GLY A 31 -14.41 -8.44 17.67
CA GLY A 31 -13.35 -8.48 18.68
C GLY A 31 -11.97 -8.63 18.06
N MET A 32 -10.95 -8.06 18.72
CA MET A 32 -9.55 -8.27 18.31
C MET A 32 -9.21 -9.76 18.43
N HIS A 33 -8.70 -10.35 17.35
CA HIS A 33 -8.38 -11.79 17.30
C HIS A 33 -7.21 -12.03 16.35
N ASN A 34 -6.66 -13.22 16.38
CA ASN A 34 -5.70 -13.73 15.42
C ASN A 34 -6.00 -15.20 15.10
N HIS A 35 -5.48 -15.67 14.01
CA HIS A 35 -5.61 -17.05 13.59
C HIS A 35 -4.42 -17.49 12.71
N ALA A 36 -4.31 -18.79 12.49
CA ALA A 36 -3.25 -19.39 11.67
C ALA A 36 -3.54 -19.32 10.15
N TYR A 37 -4.56 -18.60 9.74
CA TYR A 37 -5.00 -18.49 8.34
C TYR A 37 -4.46 -17.23 7.70
N PHE A 38 -4.22 -17.28 6.40
CA PHE A 38 -4.15 -16.09 5.55
C PHE A 38 -5.56 -15.64 5.26
N GLU A 39 -5.84 -14.37 5.40
CA GLU A 39 -7.18 -13.85 5.15
C GLU A 39 -7.16 -12.79 4.05
N MET A 40 -8.13 -12.89 3.16
CA MET A 40 -8.36 -11.93 2.09
C MET A 40 -9.76 -11.36 2.22
N MET A 41 -9.86 -10.05 2.44
CA MET A 41 -11.14 -9.34 2.49
C MET A 41 -11.21 -8.35 1.32
N TYR A 42 -12.17 -8.54 0.42
CA TYR A 42 -12.44 -7.65 -0.69
C TYR A 42 -13.67 -6.78 -0.42
N ALA A 43 -13.52 -5.47 -0.58
CA ALA A 43 -14.61 -4.49 -0.44
C ALA A 43 -15.44 -4.45 -1.71
N ALA A 44 -16.44 -5.32 -1.84
CA ALA A 44 -17.32 -5.36 -3.01
C ALA A 44 -18.27 -4.15 -3.07
N LYS A 45 -18.69 -3.63 -1.89
CA LYS A 45 -19.50 -2.41 -1.76
C LYS A 45 -19.13 -1.68 -0.48
N GLY A 46 -18.97 -0.36 -0.57
CA GLY A 46 -18.64 0.50 0.57
C GLY A 46 -17.20 0.35 1.05
N ASN A 47 -16.88 0.98 2.18
CA ASN A 47 -15.55 1.00 2.75
C ASN A 47 -15.59 0.46 4.18
N PHE A 48 -14.51 -0.22 4.60
CA PHE A 48 -14.39 -0.71 5.98
C PHE A 48 -12.99 -0.44 6.54
N ASN A 49 -12.89 -0.49 7.86
CA ASN A 49 -11.62 -0.37 8.55
C ASN A 49 -11.18 -1.74 9.09
N VAL A 50 -9.88 -2.00 8.98
CA VAL A 50 -9.22 -3.09 9.68
C VAL A 50 -8.24 -2.47 10.67
N GLU A 51 -8.41 -2.77 11.93
CA GLU A 51 -7.44 -2.40 12.95
C GLU A 51 -6.48 -3.57 13.16
N ILE A 52 -5.19 -3.28 13.08
CA ILE A 52 -4.12 -4.27 13.17
C ILE A 52 -3.18 -3.86 14.30
N MET A 53 -2.90 -4.79 15.18
CA MET A 53 -1.94 -4.60 16.27
C MET A 53 -0.52 -4.69 15.74
N ASP A 54 0.31 -3.74 16.13
CA ASP A 54 1.72 -3.73 15.71
C ASP A 54 2.47 -4.90 16.37
N ALA A 55 3.18 -5.68 15.57
CA ALA A 55 3.95 -6.84 16.06
C ALA A 55 5.07 -6.46 17.04
N SER A 56 5.60 -5.23 16.93
CA SER A 56 6.68 -4.72 17.79
C SER A 56 6.18 -4.02 19.05
N ASP A 57 4.91 -3.58 19.06
CA ASP A 57 4.31 -2.81 20.16
C ASP A 57 2.81 -3.13 20.23
N GLN A 58 2.45 -4.06 21.10
CA GLN A 58 1.07 -4.54 21.24
C GLN A 58 0.08 -3.47 21.75
N GLU A 59 0.55 -2.34 22.27
CA GLU A 59 -0.30 -1.21 22.66
C GLU A 59 -0.64 -0.32 21.45
N LYS A 60 0.10 -0.46 20.36
CA LYS A 60 -0.07 0.35 19.16
C LYS A 60 -0.97 -0.33 18.14
N ILE A 61 -2.15 0.22 17.95
CA ILE A 61 -3.11 -0.21 16.94
C ILE A 61 -3.01 0.71 15.73
N ARG A 62 -2.91 0.11 14.56
CA ARG A 62 -2.96 0.81 13.27
C ARG A 62 -4.28 0.56 12.60
N THR A 63 -4.98 1.63 12.20
CA THR A 63 -6.22 1.53 11.42
C THR A 63 -5.90 1.64 9.93
N VAL A 64 -6.37 0.68 9.16
CA VAL A 64 -6.24 0.60 7.71
C VAL A 64 -7.65 0.67 7.12
N THR A 65 -7.90 1.68 6.28
CA THR A 65 -9.17 1.77 5.54
C THR A 65 -9.02 1.03 4.22
N VAL A 66 -9.95 0.12 3.96
CA VAL A 66 -10.09 -0.61 2.69
C VAL A 66 -11.26 0.00 1.94
N HIS A 67 -10.98 0.57 0.77
CA HIS A 67 -12.00 1.22 -0.04
C HIS A 67 -12.67 0.24 -0.99
N GLN A 68 -13.87 0.60 -1.45
CA GLN A 68 -14.58 -0.20 -2.45
C GLN A 68 -13.69 -0.49 -3.66
N GLY A 69 -13.63 -1.75 -4.07
CA GLY A 69 -12.77 -2.24 -5.15
C GLY A 69 -11.35 -2.60 -4.71
N GLU A 70 -11.02 -2.47 -3.43
CA GLU A 70 -9.74 -2.88 -2.86
C GLU A 70 -9.85 -4.21 -2.11
N LEU A 71 -8.74 -4.92 -2.03
CA LEU A 71 -8.58 -6.14 -1.26
C LEU A 71 -7.48 -5.93 -0.21
N ILE A 72 -7.74 -6.29 1.04
CA ILE A 72 -6.70 -6.44 2.04
C ILE A 72 -6.33 -7.92 2.16
N PHE A 73 -5.02 -8.19 2.09
CA PHE A 73 -4.43 -9.47 2.45
C PHE A 73 -3.82 -9.34 3.84
N LEU A 74 -4.21 -10.24 4.74
CA LEU A 74 -3.69 -10.37 6.11
C LEU A 74 -2.87 -11.65 6.21
N ASP A 75 -1.65 -11.53 6.70
CA ASP A 75 -0.80 -12.68 6.99
C ASP A 75 -1.29 -13.37 8.28
N SER A 76 -0.95 -14.65 8.44
CA SER A 76 -1.29 -15.44 9.62
C SER A 76 -0.71 -14.86 10.92
N TYR A 77 -1.38 -15.13 12.03
CA TYR A 77 -0.97 -14.77 13.40
C TYR A 77 -0.94 -13.27 13.74
N PHE A 78 -1.27 -12.36 12.84
CA PHE A 78 -1.41 -10.94 13.17
C PHE A 78 -2.77 -10.67 13.84
N PHE A 79 -2.74 -9.98 14.97
CA PHE A 79 -3.95 -9.55 15.65
C PHE A 79 -4.65 -8.46 14.85
N HIS A 80 -5.92 -8.69 14.53
CA HIS A 80 -6.72 -7.76 13.76
C HIS A 80 -8.18 -7.79 14.12
N ARG A 81 -8.93 -6.79 13.67
CA ARG A 81 -10.40 -6.74 13.79
C ARG A 81 -11.01 -5.90 12.69
N LEU A 82 -12.20 -6.31 12.24
CA LEU A 82 -13.02 -5.57 11.29
C LEU A 82 -13.90 -4.56 12.03
N GLN A 83 -13.98 -3.35 11.49
CA GLN A 83 -14.87 -2.30 11.94
C GLN A 83 -15.58 -1.66 10.76
N VAL A 84 -16.90 -1.53 10.84
CA VAL A 84 -17.76 -0.86 9.87
C VAL A 84 -18.29 0.42 10.47
N SER A 85 -18.04 1.58 9.82
CA SER A 85 -18.34 2.89 10.40
C SER A 85 -19.78 3.35 10.14
N GLU A 86 -20.05 3.88 8.96
CA GLU A 86 -21.26 4.68 8.73
C GLU A 86 -22.20 4.11 7.67
N GLU A 87 -21.71 3.28 6.75
CA GLU A 87 -22.48 2.75 5.64
C GLU A 87 -22.56 1.23 5.66
N GLU A 88 -23.61 0.70 5.04
CA GLU A 88 -23.73 -0.72 4.76
C GLU A 88 -22.67 -1.16 3.75
N ILE A 89 -21.97 -2.23 4.07
CA ILE A 89 -20.90 -2.75 3.22
C ILE A 89 -21.17 -4.20 2.83
N VAL A 90 -20.54 -4.62 1.71
CA VAL A 90 -20.48 -6.03 1.29
C VAL A 90 -19.03 -6.44 1.19
N ILE A 91 -18.65 -7.46 1.97
CA ILE A 91 -17.31 -8.04 1.97
C ILE A 91 -17.37 -9.46 1.43
N TYR A 92 -16.41 -9.79 0.55
CA TYR A 92 -16.05 -11.15 0.19
C TYR A 92 -14.85 -11.53 1.01
N ASN A 93 -15.00 -12.59 1.84
CA ASN A 93 -13.94 -13.10 2.69
C ASN A 93 -13.49 -14.47 2.25
N LEU A 94 -12.18 -14.71 2.31
CA LEU A 94 -11.55 -15.99 2.03
C LEU A 94 -10.40 -16.20 3.00
N GLU A 95 -10.47 -17.28 3.76
CA GLU A 95 -9.43 -17.74 4.68
C GLU A 95 -8.77 -19.01 4.15
N LEU A 96 -7.44 -18.99 4.06
CA LEU A 96 -6.63 -20.12 3.60
C LEU A 96 -5.63 -20.54 4.67
N ILE A 97 -5.64 -21.81 5.04
CA ILE A 97 -4.65 -22.37 5.97
C ILE A 97 -3.52 -23.06 5.20
N PRO A 98 -2.24 -22.73 5.52
CA PRO A 98 -1.11 -23.51 5.03
C PRO A 98 -1.03 -24.84 5.80
N GLN A 99 -1.10 -25.94 5.09
CA GLN A 99 -0.96 -27.27 5.66
C GLN A 99 0.24 -27.99 5.04
N MET A 100 1.12 -28.51 5.89
CA MET A 100 2.23 -29.36 5.40
C MET A 100 1.64 -30.58 4.71
N GLY A 101 2.02 -30.82 3.46
CA GLY A 101 1.62 -32.02 2.73
C GLY A 101 2.14 -33.27 3.42
N ASP A 102 1.36 -34.32 3.36
CA ASP A 102 1.79 -35.65 3.83
C ASP A 102 2.86 -36.15 2.86
N GLN A 103 4.07 -36.46 3.35
CA GLN A 103 5.18 -36.89 2.48
C GLN A 103 4.93 -38.24 1.83
N GLU A 104 3.99 -39.03 2.34
CA GLU A 104 3.66 -40.37 1.83
C GLU A 104 2.63 -40.35 0.67
N GLN A 105 1.87 -39.24 0.52
CA GLN A 105 0.96 -39.09 -0.60
C GLN A 105 1.21 -37.77 -1.33
N PRO A 106 1.34 -37.79 -2.67
CA PRO A 106 1.47 -36.56 -3.43
C PRO A 106 0.21 -35.70 -3.20
N SER A 107 0.43 -34.45 -2.75
CA SER A 107 -0.66 -33.50 -2.64
C SER A 107 -1.26 -33.22 -4.03
N ILE A 108 -2.50 -32.74 -4.07
CA ILE A 108 -3.13 -32.30 -5.32
C ILE A 108 -2.28 -31.18 -5.98
N ASP A 109 -1.64 -30.35 -5.19
CA ASP A 109 -0.73 -29.31 -5.70
C ASP A 109 0.47 -29.92 -6.45
N THR A 110 0.94 -31.08 -6.03
CA THR A 110 1.97 -31.85 -6.75
C THR A 110 1.45 -32.37 -8.11
N LEU A 111 0.19 -32.79 -8.19
CA LEU A 111 -0.44 -33.21 -9.44
C LEU A 111 -0.56 -32.06 -10.44
N PHE A 112 -0.77 -30.83 -9.96
CA PHE A 112 -0.82 -29.63 -10.80
C PHE A 112 0.56 -28.98 -10.99
N ALA A 113 1.63 -29.56 -10.43
CA ALA A 113 2.98 -28.99 -10.43
C ALA A 113 3.00 -27.53 -9.89
N ILE A 114 2.10 -27.19 -8.95
CA ILE A 114 2.03 -25.87 -8.35
C ILE A 114 3.03 -25.79 -7.22
N SER A 115 4.02 -24.94 -7.37
CA SER A 115 4.92 -24.55 -6.30
C SER A 115 4.61 -23.12 -5.86
N TYR A 116 4.07 -22.96 -4.66
CA TYR A 116 3.81 -21.62 -4.11
C TYR A 116 5.09 -20.81 -3.92
N VAL A 117 6.24 -21.47 -3.67
CA VAL A 117 7.55 -20.78 -3.67
C VAL A 117 7.81 -20.17 -5.03
N ALA A 118 7.71 -20.95 -6.11
CA ALA A 118 7.93 -20.46 -7.48
C ALA A 118 6.90 -19.39 -7.86
N LEU A 119 5.64 -19.54 -7.40
CA LEU A 119 4.59 -18.55 -7.63
C LEU A 119 4.94 -17.22 -6.94
N ILE A 120 5.34 -17.24 -5.67
CA ILE A 120 5.71 -16.05 -4.91
C ILE A 120 6.97 -15.42 -5.49
N GLU A 121 8.03 -16.18 -5.75
CA GLU A 121 9.32 -15.65 -6.20
C GLU A 121 9.29 -15.12 -7.64
N ARG A 122 8.49 -15.73 -8.52
CA ARG A 122 8.45 -15.40 -9.94
C ARG A 122 7.29 -14.50 -10.36
N THR A 123 6.47 -14.06 -9.41
CA THR A 123 5.36 -13.14 -9.64
C THR A 123 5.44 -11.94 -8.72
N HIS A 124 4.51 -11.00 -8.89
CA HIS A 124 4.40 -9.83 -8.02
C HIS A 124 3.83 -10.15 -6.63
N LEU A 125 3.45 -11.41 -6.36
CA LEU A 125 2.97 -11.87 -5.04
C LEU A 125 4.03 -11.79 -3.94
N LYS A 126 5.31 -11.65 -4.28
CA LYS A 126 6.38 -11.37 -3.30
C LYS A 126 6.10 -10.16 -2.40
N VAL A 127 5.27 -9.23 -2.85
CA VAL A 127 4.83 -8.08 -2.04
C VAL A 127 4.04 -8.54 -0.82
N LEU A 128 3.19 -9.57 -0.96
CA LEU A 128 2.43 -10.15 0.15
C LEU A 128 3.36 -10.82 1.17
N ALA A 129 4.38 -11.54 0.67
CA ALA A 129 5.36 -12.25 1.51
C ALA A 129 6.33 -11.30 2.24
N ASN A 130 6.57 -10.11 1.72
CA ASN A 130 7.53 -9.14 2.27
C ASN A 130 6.88 -8.05 3.11
N SER A 131 5.60 -8.16 3.44
CA SER A 131 4.90 -7.18 4.27
C SER A 131 5.38 -7.23 5.71
N ALA A 132 6.24 -6.28 6.09
CA ALA A 132 6.76 -6.16 7.46
C ALA A 132 5.66 -5.88 8.51
N ASN A 133 4.49 -5.42 8.07
CA ASN A 133 3.38 -5.07 8.95
C ASN A 133 2.29 -6.15 9.00
N GLY A 134 2.49 -7.29 8.34
CA GLY A 134 1.54 -8.41 8.31
C GLY A 134 0.31 -8.19 7.44
N TYR A 135 0.25 -7.14 6.66
CA TYR A 135 -0.86 -6.89 5.72
C TYR A 135 -0.41 -6.15 4.46
N THR A 136 -1.20 -6.30 3.42
CA THR A 136 -1.04 -5.55 2.17
C THR A 136 -2.41 -5.18 1.62
N VAL A 137 -2.62 -3.91 1.26
CA VAL A 137 -3.83 -3.46 0.55
C VAL A 137 -3.51 -3.39 -0.94
N ILE A 138 -4.36 -4.02 -1.75
CA ILE A 138 -4.20 -4.12 -3.20
C ILE A 138 -5.35 -3.33 -3.85
N PRO A 139 -5.06 -2.17 -4.45
CA PRO A 139 -6.06 -1.35 -5.10
C PRO A 139 -6.34 -1.78 -6.54
N ASN A 140 -7.43 -1.26 -7.11
CA ASN A 140 -7.77 -1.35 -8.53
C ASN A 140 -7.87 -2.78 -9.11
N LEU A 141 -8.56 -3.65 -8.39
CA LEU A 141 -8.81 -5.03 -8.78
C LEU A 141 -10.00 -5.11 -9.74
N SER A 142 -9.76 -5.04 -11.05
CA SER A 142 -10.83 -4.96 -12.06
C SER A 142 -11.66 -6.25 -12.22
N ASN A 143 -11.06 -7.43 -12.04
CA ASN A 143 -11.73 -8.72 -12.27
C ASN A 143 -11.89 -9.58 -11.02
N ILE A 144 -11.52 -9.05 -9.86
CA ILE A 144 -11.46 -9.84 -8.62
C ILE A 144 -12.84 -10.26 -8.13
N ASP A 145 -13.88 -9.43 -8.37
CA ASP A 145 -15.24 -9.69 -7.93
C ASP A 145 -15.74 -11.03 -8.48
N SER A 146 -15.62 -11.27 -9.79
CA SER A 146 -16.04 -12.52 -10.41
C SER A 146 -15.20 -13.71 -9.93
N VAL A 147 -13.87 -13.54 -9.87
CA VAL A 147 -12.97 -14.63 -9.46
C VAL A 147 -13.19 -15.01 -8.00
N MET A 148 -13.34 -14.06 -7.10
CA MET A 148 -13.65 -14.38 -5.70
C MET A 148 -15.02 -15.03 -5.52
N ARG A 149 -16.03 -14.62 -6.28
CA ARG A 149 -17.33 -15.31 -6.28
C ARG A 149 -17.20 -16.78 -6.72
N GLU A 150 -16.44 -17.05 -7.79
CA GLU A 150 -16.21 -18.39 -8.27
C GLU A 150 -15.48 -19.27 -7.26
N VAL A 151 -14.42 -18.72 -6.60
CA VAL A 151 -13.74 -19.40 -5.49
C VAL A 151 -14.70 -19.72 -4.35
N ILE A 152 -15.44 -18.71 -3.87
CA ILE A 152 -16.38 -18.87 -2.75
C ILE A 152 -17.49 -19.87 -3.11
N TYR A 153 -18.05 -19.79 -4.33
CA TYR A 153 -19.06 -20.71 -4.80
C TYR A 153 -18.52 -22.13 -4.89
N ALA A 154 -17.33 -22.33 -5.46
CA ALA A 154 -16.68 -23.64 -5.54
C ALA A 154 -16.47 -24.23 -4.12
N MET A 155 -16.03 -23.42 -3.14
CA MET A 155 -15.85 -23.86 -1.76
C MET A 155 -17.15 -24.27 -1.09
N MET A 156 -18.23 -23.50 -1.30
CA MET A 156 -19.54 -23.82 -0.69
C MET A 156 -20.17 -25.07 -1.27
N ASN A 157 -19.83 -25.45 -2.49
CA ASN A 157 -20.42 -26.60 -3.20
C ASN A 157 -19.43 -27.77 -3.34
N THR A 158 -18.27 -27.72 -2.68
CA THR A 158 -17.28 -28.79 -2.76
C THR A 158 -17.83 -30.07 -2.12
N HIS A 159 -18.09 -31.04 -2.97
CA HIS A 159 -18.28 -32.43 -2.58
C HIS A 159 -16.89 -33.12 -2.59
N THR A 160 -16.76 -34.26 -1.96
CA THR A 160 -15.46 -34.96 -1.79
C THR A 160 -14.90 -35.59 -3.09
N LEU A 161 -15.44 -35.21 -4.24
CA LEU A 161 -14.95 -35.69 -5.53
C LEU A 161 -13.66 -34.98 -5.93
N LEU A 162 -12.74 -35.72 -6.53
CA LEU A 162 -11.45 -35.19 -6.99
C LEU A 162 -11.62 -34.00 -7.96
N GLU A 163 -12.64 -34.07 -8.84
CA GLU A 163 -12.98 -33.02 -9.80
C GLU A 163 -13.31 -31.68 -9.11
N ASP A 164 -14.08 -31.72 -8.01
CA ASP A 164 -14.46 -30.52 -7.26
C ASP A 164 -13.24 -29.91 -6.58
N VAL A 165 -12.38 -30.76 -6.00
CA VAL A 165 -11.13 -30.31 -5.37
C VAL A 165 -10.19 -29.69 -6.39
N CYS A 166 -10.05 -30.29 -7.57
CA CYS A 166 -9.24 -29.75 -8.66
C CYS A 166 -9.78 -28.42 -9.17
N SER A 167 -11.09 -28.31 -9.35
CA SER A 167 -11.76 -27.07 -9.74
C SER A 167 -11.51 -25.95 -8.74
N MET A 168 -11.69 -26.22 -7.46
CA MET A 168 -11.43 -25.25 -6.38
C MET A 168 -9.97 -24.77 -6.40
N ARG A 169 -9.00 -25.68 -6.55
CA ARG A 169 -7.57 -25.33 -6.64
C ARG A 169 -7.27 -24.44 -7.84
N ALA A 170 -7.86 -24.75 -9.00
CA ALA A 170 -7.72 -23.93 -10.20
C ALA A 170 -8.23 -22.50 -9.97
N HIS A 171 -9.37 -22.34 -9.30
CA HIS A 171 -9.92 -21.02 -8.95
C HIS A 171 -9.04 -20.26 -7.96
N ILE A 172 -8.48 -20.93 -6.94
CA ILE A 172 -7.53 -20.30 -6.01
C ILE A 172 -6.27 -19.83 -6.76
N LEU A 173 -5.73 -20.63 -7.66
CA LEU A 173 -4.60 -20.23 -8.48
C LEU A 173 -4.93 -19.04 -9.37
N GLN A 174 -6.10 -19.05 -10.00
CA GLN A 174 -6.60 -17.95 -10.81
C GLN A 174 -6.71 -16.66 -9.96
N LEU A 175 -7.22 -16.76 -8.73
CA LEU A 175 -7.29 -15.64 -7.79
C LEU A 175 -5.89 -15.03 -7.54
N PHE A 176 -4.90 -15.85 -7.19
CA PHE A 176 -3.54 -15.37 -7.01
C PHE A 176 -2.92 -14.75 -8.26
N MET A 177 -3.23 -15.30 -9.43
CA MET A 177 -2.76 -14.73 -10.71
C MET A 177 -3.41 -13.37 -11.00
N GLU A 178 -4.70 -13.18 -10.72
CA GLU A 178 -5.37 -11.88 -10.88
C GLU A 178 -4.82 -10.85 -9.86
N ILE A 179 -4.59 -11.27 -8.61
CA ILE A 179 -3.91 -10.43 -7.61
C ILE A 179 -2.51 -10.02 -8.13
N SER A 180 -1.71 -10.96 -8.62
CA SER A 180 -0.38 -10.68 -9.17
C SER A 180 -0.41 -9.70 -10.33
N LYS A 181 -1.33 -9.87 -11.28
CA LYS A 181 -1.52 -8.93 -12.41
C LYS A 181 -1.91 -7.54 -11.93
N SER A 182 -2.78 -7.45 -10.94
CA SER A 182 -3.19 -6.16 -10.37
C SER A 182 -2.05 -5.47 -9.64
N ILE A 183 -1.23 -6.20 -8.88
CA ILE A 183 -0.02 -5.65 -8.27
C ILE A 183 0.94 -5.14 -9.36
N ALA A 184 1.19 -5.92 -10.42
CA ALA A 184 2.04 -5.52 -11.54
C ALA A 184 1.53 -4.26 -12.23
N ALA A 185 0.23 -4.19 -12.51
CA ALA A 185 -0.40 -3.01 -13.08
C ALA A 185 -0.23 -1.80 -12.16
N ASN A 186 -0.47 -1.98 -10.86
CA ASN A 186 -0.32 -0.92 -9.87
C ASN A 186 1.14 -0.48 -9.70
N GLU A 187 2.12 -1.37 -9.75
CA GLU A 187 3.55 -1.02 -9.76
C GLU A 187 3.90 -0.19 -11.01
N GLN A 188 3.42 -0.58 -12.17
CA GLN A 188 3.62 0.15 -13.42
C GLN A 188 2.90 1.51 -13.41
N TYR A 189 1.66 1.56 -12.92
CA TYR A 189 0.91 2.78 -12.66
C TYR A 189 1.54 3.58 -11.52
N GLY A 190 2.06 2.91 -10.47
CA GLY A 190 2.77 3.52 -9.36
C GLY A 190 3.96 4.35 -9.81
N LEU A 191 4.82 3.81 -10.66
CA LEU A 191 5.92 4.56 -11.26
C LEU A 191 5.42 5.73 -12.13
N HIS A 192 4.29 5.54 -12.81
CA HIS A 192 3.69 6.58 -13.64
C HIS A 192 3.08 7.71 -12.79
N TYR A 193 2.33 7.40 -11.72
CA TYR A 193 1.73 8.45 -10.91
C TYR A 193 2.75 9.15 -10.00
N ILE A 194 3.78 8.46 -9.51
CA ILE A 194 4.90 9.14 -8.82
C ILE A 194 5.56 10.16 -9.73
N LYS A 195 5.82 9.82 -11.00
CA LYS A 195 6.29 10.78 -12.00
C LYS A 195 5.31 11.93 -12.21
N LYS A 196 3.99 11.66 -12.27
CA LYS A 196 2.95 12.70 -12.35
C LYS A 196 3.00 13.63 -11.13
N ILE A 197 3.09 13.08 -9.91
CA ILE A 197 3.22 13.89 -8.69
C ILE A 197 4.48 14.77 -8.76
N GLN A 198 5.62 14.20 -9.12
CA GLN A 198 6.87 14.97 -9.25
C GLN A 198 6.77 16.07 -10.32
N LEU A 199 6.11 15.81 -11.44
CA LEU A 199 5.85 16.81 -12.48
C LEU A 199 4.87 17.88 -11.98
N TYR A 200 3.82 17.51 -11.26
CA TYR A 200 2.91 18.46 -10.65
C TYR A 200 3.64 19.37 -9.66
N ILE A 201 4.45 18.81 -8.78
CA ILE A 201 5.29 19.57 -7.85
C ILE A 201 6.19 20.55 -8.59
N LYS A 202 6.89 20.10 -9.64
CA LYS A 202 7.76 20.95 -10.45
C LYS A 202 7.04 22.12 -11.12
N ARG A 203 5.77 21.94 -11.52
CA ARG A 203 4.98 22.98 -12.18
C ARG A 203 4.35 23.96 -11.20
N HIS A 204 4.04 23.50 -9.98
CA HIS A 204 3.22 24.25 -9.02
C HIS A 204 3.94 24.57 -7.71
N PHE A 205 5.25 24.28 -7.57
CA PHE A 205 5.99 24.43 -6.30
C PHE A 205 5.89 25.86 -5.72
N ASN A 206 5.78 26.88 -6.56
CA ASN A 206 5.68 28.29 -6.17
C ASN A 206 4.26 28.73 -5.76
N GLN A 207 3.29 27.82 -5.79
CA GLN A 207 1.89 28.06 -5.39
C GLN A 207 1.59 27.28 -4.11
N LYS A 208 0.40 27.52 -3.55
CA LYS A 208 -0.12 26.68 -2.46
C LYS A 208 -0.43 25.29 -3.02
N ILE A 209 0.26 24.28 -2.53
CA ILE A 209 0.03 22.86 -2.87
C ILE A 209 -0.64 22.18 -1.67
N SER A 210 -1.71 21.45 -1.93
CA SER A 210 -2.35 20.57 -0.96
C SER A 210 -2.27 19.11 -1.41
N LEU A 211 -2.31 18.19 -0.45
CA LEU A 211 -2.35 16.76 -0.73
C LEU A 211 -3.64 16.36 -1.45
N ASP A 212 -4.75 17.06 -1.16
CA ASP A 212 -6.04 16.81 -1.81
C ASP A 212 -6.01 17.15 -3.31
N GLU A 213 -5.35 18.26 -3.70
CA GLU A 213 -5.17 18.63 -5.12
C GLU A 213 -4.33 17.60 -5.87
N ILE A 214 -3.22 17.15 -5.26
CA ILE A 214 -2.35 16.13 -5.86
C ILE A 214 -3.11 14.80 -5.98
N ALA A 215 -3.84 14.40 -4.96
CA ALA A 215 -4.63 13.18 -4.96
C ALA A 215 -5.69 13.18 -6.07
N LYS A 216 -6.36 14.33 -6.25
CA LYS A 216 -7.32 14.54 -7.35
C LYS A 216 -6.65 14.47 -8.72
N GLU A 217 -5.48 15.06 -8.89
CA GLU A 217 -4.72 15.06 -10.16
C GLU A 217 -4.31 13.64 -10.58
N VAL A 218 -3.93 12.79 -9.63
CA VAL A 218 -3.53 11.42 -9.92
C VAL A 218 -4.67 10.41 -9.88
N GLY A 219 -5.87 10.80 -9.39
CA GLY A 219 -7.07 9.96 -9.38
C GLY A 219 -7.10 8.93 -8.25
N TYR A 220 -6.41 9.20 -7.13
CA TYR A 220 -6.35 8.30 -5.97
C TYR A 220 -6.73 9.00 -4.68
N HIS A 221 -7.04 8.21 -3.64
CA HIS A 221 -7.30 8.76 -2.31
C HIS A 221 -6.01 9.31 -1.67
N LYS A 222 -6.12 10.45 -0.97
CA LYS A 222 -4.96 11.18 -0.41
C LYS A 222 -4.09 10.36 0.54
N SER A 223 -4.67 9.51 1.36
CA SER A 223 -3.91 8.65 2.28
C SER A 223 -3.06 7.63 1.53
N TYR A 224 -3.60 7.04 0.46
CA TYR A 224 -2.89 6.13 -0.43
C TYR A 224 -1.71 6.84 -1.12
N VAL A 225 -1.98 8.01 -1.73
CA VAL A 225 -0.97 8.82 -2.41
C VAL A 225 0.19 9.18 -1.47
N ALA A 226 -0.13 9.61 -0.24
CA ALA A 226 0.88 9.98 0.74
C ALA A 226 1.73 8.79 1.18
N ALA A 227 1.12 7.64 1.46
CA ALA A 227 1.80 6.43 1.89
C ALA A 227 2.73 5.89 0.80
N GLN A 228 2.21 5.72 -0.41
CA GLN A 228 2.95 5.18 -1.55
C GLN A 228 4.09 6.11 -2.01
N PHE A 229 3.84 7.42 -2.03
CA PHE A 229 4.91 8.38 -2.39
C PHE A 229 6.06 8.30 -1.39
N LYS A 230 5.75 8.22 -0.09
CA LYS A 230 6.78 8.09 0.96
C LYS A 230 7.50 6.74 0.88
N ASP A 231 6.79 5.65 0.63
CA ASP A 231 7.37 4.32 0.48
C ASP A 231 8.38 4.27 -0.68
N GLN A 232 7.99 4.79 -1.84
CA GLN A 232 8.81 4.73 -3.05
C GLN A 232 9.92 5.78 -3.13
N THR A 233 9.76 6.94 -2.47
CA THR A 233 10.73 8.04 -2.56
C THR A 233 11.52 8.24 -1.26
N GLY A 234 11.13 7.59 -0.17
CA GLY A 234 11.68 7.79 1.17
C GLY A 234 11.27 9.12 1.82
N LYS A 235 10.49 9.97 1.14
CA LYS A 235 10.14 11.32 1.58
C LYS A 235 8.64 11.57 1.45
N THR A 236 8.11 12.44 2.31
CA THR A 236 6.75 12.93 2.11
C THR A 236 6.68 13.90 0.92
N ILE A 237 5.49 14.04 0.33
CA ILE A 237 5.23 15.00 -0.75
C ILE A 237 5.63 16.42 -0.33
N MET A 238 5.25 16.85 0.88
CA MET A 238 5.59 18.19 1.38
C MET A 238 7.08 18.39 1.63
N GLN A 239 7.81 17.34 2.06
CA GLN A 239 9.28 17.39 2.12
C GLN A 239 9.88 17.63 0.74
N THR A 240 9.40 16.91 -0.28
CA THR A 240 9.85 17.09 -1.67
C THR A 240 9.54 18.49 -2.20
N VAL A 241 8.36 19.03 -1.90
CA VAL A 241 7.99 20.43 -2.25
C VAL A 241 8.95 21.42 -1.59
N ASN A 242 9.21 21.29 -0.29
CA ASN A 242 10.06 22.20 0.44
C ASN A 242 11.52 22.13 -0.01
N GLU A 243 12.05 20.93 -0.29
CA GLU A 243 13.40 20.76 -0.86
C GLU A 243 13.55 21.46 -2.22
N LEU A 244 12.53 21.34 -3.08
CA LEU A 244 12.53 22.02 -4.38
C LEU A 244 12.49 23.55 -4.21
N ARG A 245 11.66 24.06 -3.29
CA ARG A 245 11.61 25.49 -2.95
C ARG A 245 12.96 26.02 -2.42
N VAL A 246 13.60 25.25 -1.52
CA VAL A 246 14.93 25.61 -1.01
C VAL A 246 15.95 25.64 -2.15
N SER A 247 15.97 24.62 -3.00
CA SER A 247 16.88 24.58 -4.17
C SER A 247 16.66 25.78 -5.10
N LYS A 248 15.40 26.14 -5.37
CA LYS A 248 15.07 27.31 -6.21
C LYS A 248 15.43 28.63 -5.51
N SER A 249 15.22 28.72 -4.20
CA SER A 249 15.63 29.91 -3.45
C SER A 249 17.14 30.10 -3.45
N LEU A 250 17.91 29.02 -3.36
CA LEU A 250 19.37 29.06 -3.47
C LEU A 250 19.82 29.59 -4.84
N GLN A 251 19.23 29.07 -5.93
CA GLN A 251 19.49 29.57 -7.27
C GLN A 251 19.19 31.09 -7.39
N MET A 252 18.03 31.53 -6.89
CA MET A 252 17.66 32.95 -6.94
C MET A 252 18.59 33.84 -6.12
N GLN A 253 19.09 33.33 -4.98
CA GLN A 253 20.06 34.06 -4.17
C GLN A 253 21.43 34.27 -4.89
N LEU A 254 21.81 33.28 -5.70
CA LEU A 254 23.07 33.36 -6.50
C LEU A 254 22.94 34.29 -7.69
N TYR A 255 21.81 34.23 -8.39
CA TYR A 255 21.68 34.92 -9.69
C TYR A 255 20.85 36.19 -9.66
N THR A 256 20.32 36.60 -8.49
CA THR A 256 19.51 37.82 -8.36
C THR A 256 19.89 38.63 -7.13
N GLY A 257 19.73 39.96 -7.24
CA GLY A 257 19.85 40.88 -6.09
C GLY A 257 18.59 40.96 -5.21
N LEU A 258 17.59 40.09 -5.41
CA LEU A 258 16.31 40.19 -4.71
C LEU A 258 16.46 40.00 -3.18
N PRO A 259 15.72 40.75 -2.36
CA PRO A 259 15.66 40.50 -0.92
C PRO A 259 15.24 39.06 -0.62
N VAL A 260 15.83 38.43 0.39
CA VAL A 260 15.52 37.02 0.74
C VAL A 260 14.05 36.82 1.07
N ALA A 261 13.41 37.84 1.68
CA ALA A 261 11.98 37.80 1.97
C ALA A 261 11.11 37.78 0.70
N GLU A 262 11.55 38.44 -0.36
CA GLU A 262 10.86 38.41 -1.65
C GLU A 262 11.07 37.06 -2.36
N ILE A 263 12.28 36.53 -2.29
CA ILE A 263 12.57 35.16 -2.80
C ILE A 263 11.66 34.14 -2.10
N ALA A 264 11.45 34.23 -0.78
CA ALA A 264 10.55 33.32 -0.05
C ALA A 264 9.15 33.27 -0.64
N LYS A 265 8.59 34.41 -1.00
CA LYS A 265 7.27 34.52 -1.65
C LYS A 265 7.29 33.91 -3.04
N GLN A 266 8.29 34.26 -3.86
CA GLN A 266 8.36 33.80 -5.25
C GLN A 266 8.54 32.28 -5.38
N VAL A 267 9.26 31.64 -4.44
CA VAL A 267 9.38 30.18 -4.41
C VAL A 267 8.21 29.49 -3.69
N GLY A 268 7.22 30.25 -3.19
CA GLY A 268 5.98 29.71 -2.67
C GLY A 268 5.97 29.30 -1.18
N PHE A 269 6.91 29.80 -0.37
CA PHE A 269 6.84 29.61 1.08
C PHE A 269 5.72 30.48 1.69
N PRO A 270 4.90 29.92 2.60
CA PRO A 270 3.84 30.68 3.28
C PRO A 270 4.37 31.86 4.11
N SER A 271 5.60 31.75 4.61
CA SER A 271 6.27 32.80 5.36
C SER A 271 7.79 32.74 5.22
N TYR A 272 8.44 33.89 5.46
CA TYR A 272 9.90 33.97 5.55
C TYR A 272 10.47 33.05 6.64
N ALA A 273 9.81 32.97 7.80
CA ALA A 273 10.25 32.12 8.89
C ALA A 273 10.25 30.63 8.50
N GLN A 274 9.24 30.17 7.77
CA GLN A 274 9.18 28.79 7.30
C GLN A 274 10.29 28.52 6.25
N MET A 275 10.54 29.44 5.35
CA MET A 275 11.67 29.31 4.44
C MET A 275 12.99 29.19 5.21
N VAL A 276 13.26 30.05 6.19
CA VAL A 276 14.49 30.01 7.00
C VAL A 276 14.64 28.67 7.71
N HIS A 277 13.54 28.13 8.27
CA HIS A 277 13.54 26.84 8.93
C HIS A 277 13.93 25.71 7.98
N GLU A 278 13.24 25.60 6.84
CA GLU A 278 13.50 24.54 5.84
C GLU A 278 14.87 24.70 5.18
N PHE A 279 15.30 25.93 4.95
CA PHE A 279 16.62 26.23 4.39
C PHE A 279 17.73 25.81 5.33
N ASN A 280 17.65 26.18 6.62
CA ASN A 280 18.62 25.75 7.62
C ASN A 280 18.71 24.24 7.73
N LYS A 281 17.57 23.55 7.71
CA LYS A 281 17.49 22.10 7.77
C LYS A 281 18.15 21.44 6.56
N THR A 282 18.02 22.03 5.36
CA THR A 282 18.49 21.45 4.11
C THR A 282 19.94 21.83 3.79
N VAL A 283 20.32 23.08 4.07
CA VAL A 283 21.61 23.67 3.65
C VAL A 283 22.60 23.77 4.84
N GLY A 284 22.11 23.65 6.08
CA GLY A 284 22.93 23.75 7.28
C GLY A 284 23.26 25.18 7.73
N MET A 285 22.76 26.20 7.01
CA MET A 285 22.97 27.62 7.36
C MET A 285 21.77 28.48 6.96
N SER A 286 21.69 29.70 7.49
CA SER A 286 20.59 30.60 7.14
C SER A 286 20.73 31.16 5.72
N PRO A 287 19.59 31.52 5.06
CA PRO A 287 19.63 32.13 3.73
C PRO A 287 20.53 33.37 3.63
N ASN A 288 20.51 34.23 4.67
CA ASN A 288 21.37 35.43 4.69
C ASN A 288 22.85 35.11 4.93
N ALA A 289 23.16 34.04 5.69
CA ALA A 289 24.53 33.57 5.85
C ALA A 289 25.05 32.99 4.55
N CYS A 290 24.23 32.18 3.86
CA CYS A 290 24.54 31.61 2.57
C CYS A 290 24.84 32.70 1.52
N ARG A 291 24.01 33.75 1.44
CA ARG A 291 24.23 34.89 0.54
C ARG A 291 25.57 35.58 0.80
N ARG A 292 25.93 35.82 2.06
CA ARG A 292 27.20 36.46 2.43
C ARG A 292 28.41 35.63 2.01
N VAL A 293 28.34 34.31 2.16
CA VAL A 293 29.40 33.41 1.69
C VAL A 293 29.62 33.56 0.19
N PHE A 294 28.56 33.50 -0.62
CA PHE A 294 28.66 33.64 -2.07
C PHE A 294 29.11 35.03 -2.55
N GLN A 295 28.78 36.10 -1.82
CA GLN A 295 29.24 37.45 -2.14
C GLN A 295 30.72 37.67 -1.80
N ASN A 296 31.24 37.00 -0.75
CA ASN A 296 32.63 37.13 -0.32
C ASN A 296 33.59 36.23 -1.11
N ASP A 297 33.11 35.13 -1.69
CA ASP A 297 33.95 34.20 -2.48
C ASP A 297 34.20 34.68 -3.93
N GLY A 298 33.83 35.90 -4.31
CA GLY A 298 34.28 36.59 -5.49
C GLY A 298 33.98 35.87 -6.82
N LEU A 299 32.77 35.29 -6.96
CA LEU A 299 32.28 34.91 -8.28
C LEU A 299 31.63 36.11 -8.95
N ASP A 300 32.49 37.08 -9.35
CA ASP A 300 32.14 38.07 -10.37
C ASP A 300 32.01 37.34 -11.71
N TYR A 301 30.77 37.20 -12.17
CA TYR A 301 30.45 36.82 -13.54
C TYR A 301 29.96 38.03 -14.31
#